data_92b6307e13562ea33162ba523c861a9b
#
_entry.id   92b6307e13562ea33162ba523c861a9b
#
_cell.length_a   1.000
_cell.length_b   1.000
_cell.length_c   1.000
_cell.angle_alpha   90.00
_cell.angle_beta   90.00
_cell.angle_gamma   90.00
#
_symmetry.space_group_name_H-M   'P 1'
#
loop_
_entity.id
_entity.type
_entity.pdbx_description
1 polymer ?
#
loop_
_entity_poly.entity_id
_entity_poly.type
_entity_poly.pdbx_seq_one_letter_code
_entity_poly.pdbx_strand_id
1 'polypeptide(L)'
;MPIPQVSVFLDNKPGSLSEMLGHLDRLQIKIYALSIAEAGEYGVIRMITADPEKAARVLEDSNFNLAKSKKNTEVTALFSSKDNSLSKITKLLGDNGINIEYAYSSAVHVGGKVAMILRPSNVEKAEQLLAANGVGVLSFAEIKKYFE
;
A
#
# COMPACT_ATOMS: atom_id res chain seq x y z
N MET A 1 9.13 -8.05 6.77
CA MET A 1 9.01 -8.33 5.31
C MET A 1 8.15 -7.25 4.66
N PRO A 2 8.73 -6.41 3.83
CA PRO A 2 7.93 -5.38 3.15
C PRO A 2 6.89 -6.01 2.20
N ILE A 3 5.81 -5.29 2.01
CA ILE A 3 4.72 -5.69 1.12
C ILE A 3 4.99 -5.08 -0.26
N PRO A 4 4.91 -5.85 -1.34
CA PRO A 4 5.05 -5.27 -2.67
C PRO A 4 3.86 -4.38 -3.01
N GLN A 5 4.15 -3.22 -3.59
CA GLN A 5 3.17 -2.23 -3.99
C GLN A 5 3.38 -1.87 -5.46
N VAL A 6 2.30 -1.64 -6.18
CA VAL A 6 2.34 -1.11 -7.54
C VAL A 6 1.94 0.35 -7.50
N SER A 7 2.81 1.23 -8.01
CA SER A 7 2.56 2.67 -8.07
C SER A 7 2.60 3.15 -9.52
N VAL A 8 1.55 3.83 -9.94
CA VAL A 8 1.36 4.25 -11.34
C VAL A 8 1.12 5.75 -11.40
N PHE A 9 1.79 6.43 -12.32
CA PHE A 9 1.50 7.83 -12.63
C PHE A 9 0.46 7.88 -13.73
N LEU A 10 -0.63 8.61 -13.50
CA LEU A 10 -1.71 8.78 -14.48
C LEU A 10 -1.95 10.26 -14.75
N ASP A 11 -2.38 10.58 -15.99
CA ASP A 11 -2.89 11.90 -16.28
C ASP A 11 -4.13 12.19 -15.42
N ASN A 12 -4.17 13.37 -14.83
CA ASN A 12 -5.31 13.78 -14.01
C ASN A 12 -6.43 14.34 -14.91
N LYS A 13 -7.15 13.43 -15.55
CA LYS A 13 -8.25 13.75 -16.46
C LYS A 13 -9.31 12.67 -16.45
N PRO A 14 -10.55 12.98 -16.86
CA PRO A 14 -11.62 11.98 -16.90
C PRO A 14 -11.23 10.75 -17.71
N GLY A 15 -11.53 9.58 -17.15
CA GLY A 15 -11.31 8.30 -17.82
C GLY A 15 -9.95 7.65 -17.60
N SER A 16 -8.94 8.39 -17.12
CA SER A 16 -7.59 7.83 -16.93
C SER A 16 -7.58 6.67 -15.94
N LEU A 17 -8.20 6.84 -14.79
CA LEU A 17 -8.26 5.80 -13.76
C LEU A 17 -9.06 4.58 -14.25
N SER A 18 -10.19 4.82 -14.90
CA SER A 18 -11.03 3.76 -15.44
C SER A 18 -10.29 2.93 -16.49
N GLU A 19 -9.53 3.57 -17.35
CA GLU A 19 -8.72 2.88 -18.36
C GLU A 19 -7.66 1.99 -17.70
N MET A 20 -6.93 2.52 -16.73
CA MET A 20 -5.88 1.76 -16.03
C MET A 20 -6.48 0.56 -15.29
N LEU A 21 -7.55 0.78 -14.51
CA LEU A 21 -8.21 -0.30 -13.77
C LEU A 21 -8.81 -1.35 -14.70
N GLY A 22 -9.27 -0.95 -15.87
CA GLY A 22 -9.82 -1.88 -16.87
C GLY A 22 -8.82 -2.93 -17.32
N HIS A 23 -7.52 -2.59 -17.41
CA HIS A 23 -6.48 -3.57 -17.75
C HIS A 23 -6.35 -4.66 -16.69
N LEU A 24 -6.45 -4.28 -15.42
CA LEU A 24 -6.36 -5.23 -14.31
C LEU A 24 -7.63 -6.08 -14.21
N ASP A 25 -8.78 -5.47 -14.41
CA ASP A 25 -10.07 -6.13 -14.33
C ASP A 25 -10.22 -7.22 -15.41
N ARG A 26 -9.81 -6.94 -16.63
CA ARG A 26 -9.83 -7.91 -17.73
C ARG A 26 -9.01 -9.18 -17.43
N LEU A 27 -7.95 -9.05 -16.62
CA LEU A 27 -7.13 -10.18 -16.22
C LEU A 27 -7.52 -10.73 -14.85
N GLN A 28 -8.61 -10.22 -14.28
CA GLN A 28 -9.12 -10.65 -12.99
C GLN A 28 -8.10 -10.51 -11.85
N ILE A 29 -7.25 -9.49 -11.92
CA ILE A 29 -6.31 -9.18 -10.87
C ILE A 29 -7.04 -8.39 -9.78
N LYS A 30 -7.13 -8.99 -8.59
CA LYS A 30 -7.84 -8.40 -7.46
C LYS A 30 -6.99 -7.29 -6.83
N ILE A 31 -7.65 -6.17 -6.49
CA ILE A 31 -7.03 -5.05 -5.79
C ILE A 31 -7.45 -5.11 -4.33
N TYR A 32 -6.48 -5.21 -3.44
CA TYR A 32 -6.72 -5.30 -2.00
C TYR A 32 -6.79 -3.93 -1.33
N ALA A 33 -6.03 -2.98 -1.82
CA ALA A 33 -6.01 -1.62 -1.30
C ALA A 33 -5.61 -0.67 -2.42
N LEU A 34 -6.12 0.55 -2.37
CA LEU A 34 -5.86 1.54 -3.40
C LEU A 34 -5.88 2.94 -2.79
N SER A 35 -4.94 3.77 -3.20
CA SER A 35 -4.89 5.18 -2.85
C SER A 35 -4.59 5.99 -4.10
N ILE A 36 -5.28 7.12 -4.23
CA ILE A 36 -5.08 8.07 -5.32
C ILE A 36 -4.68 9.40 -4.71
N ALA A 37 -3.55 9.95 -5.16
CA ALA A 37 -3.09 11.26 -4.73
C ALA A 37 -2.97 12.17 -5.96
N GLU A 38 -3.60 13.33 -5.88
CA GLU A 38 -3.52 14.33 -6.93
C GLU A 38 -2.19 15.10 -6.82
N ALA A 39 -1.52 15.29 -7.95
CA ALA A 39 -0.25 16.03 -8.04
C ALA A 39 -0.29 16.99 -9.24
N GLY A 40 -1.36 17.81 -9.35
CA GLY A 40 -1.55 18.76 -10.42
C GLY A 40 -2.10 18.11 -11.69
N GLU A 41 -1.31 18.12 -12.77
CA GLU A 41 -1.73 17.56 -14.05
C GLU A 41 -1.71 16.05 -14.09
N TYR A 42 -1.14 15.39 -13.10
CA TYR A 42 -1.12 13.94 -13.00
C TYR A 42 -1.52 13.51 -11.60
N GLY A 43 -1.81 12.23 -11.46
CA GLY A 43 -2.09 11.59 -10.18
C GLY A 43 -1.16 10.41 -9.96
N VAL A 44 -0.99 10.02 -8.69
CA VAL A 44 -0.24 8.82 -8.31
C VAL A 44 -1.23 7.83 -7.71
N ILE A 45 -1.28 6.65 -8.30
CA ILE A 45 -2.12 5.56 -7.80
C ILE A 45 -1.19 4.54 -7.14
N ARG A 46 -1.47 4.21 -5.88
CA ARG A 46 -0.73 3.19 -5.14
C ARG A 46 -1.67 2.05 -4.82
N MET A 47 -1.26 0.82 -5.13
CA MET A 47 -2.13 -0.35 -5.00
C MET A 47 -1.40 -1.53 -4.39
N ILE A 48 -2.13 -2.29 -3.58
CA ILE A 48 -1.75 -3.64 -3.19
C ILE A 48 -2.65 -4.59 -3.98
N THR A 49 -2.06 -5.46 -4.75
CA THR A 49 -2.80 -6.37 -5.64
C THR A 49 -2.49 -7.82 -5.34
N ALA A 50 -3.36 -8.71 -5.79
CA ALA A 50 -3.19 -10.15 -5.59
C ALA A 50 -1.95 -10.71 -6.31
N ASP A 51 -1.57 -10.09 -7.43
CA ASP A 51 -0.42 -10.49 -8.24
C ASP A 51 0.34 -9.24 -8.70
N PRO A 52 1.21 -8.69 -7.83
CA PRO A 52 1.89 -7.43 -8.13
C PRO A 52 2.83 -7.49 -9.32
N GLU A 53 3.49 -8.62 -9.56
CA GLU A 53 4.38 -8.78 -10.71
C GLU A 53 3.61 -8.74 -12.02
N LYS A 54 2.51 -9.48 -12.09
CA LYS A 54 1.65 -9.51 -13.27
C LYS A 54 1.00 -8.15 -13.51
N ALA A 55 0.50 -7.51 -12.44
CA ALA A 55 -0.09 -6.18 -12.54
C ALA A 55 0.90 -5.17 -13.11
N ALA A 56 2.12 -5.13 -12.58
CA ALA A 56 3.16 -4.22 -13.05
C ALA A 56 3.49 -4.47 -14.52
N ARG A 57 3.68 -5.72 -14.90
CA ARG A 57 4.03 -6.11 -16.27
C ARG A 57 2.95 -5.69 -17.27
N VAL A 58 1.69 -5.97 -16.95
CA VAL A 58 0.56 -5.63 -17.82
C VAL A 58 0.45 -4.13 -18.01
N LEU A 59 0.61 -3.37 -16.95
CA LEU A 59 0.53 -1.91 -17.03
C LEU A 59 1.71 -1.32 -17.81
N GLU A 60 2.92 -1.84 -17.62
CA GLU A 60 4.08 -1.42 -18.40
C GLU A 60 3.89 -1.72 -19.90
N ASP A 61 3.43 -2.93 -20.21
CA ASP A 61 3.17 -3.34 -21.60
C ASP A 61 2.08 -2.50 -22.26
N SER A 62 1.21 -1.90 -21.46
CA SER A 62 0.13 -1.01 -21.93
C SER A 62 0.55 0.47 -21.89
N ASN A 63 1.84 0.75 -21.75
CA ASN A 63 2.45 2.08 -21.77
C ASN A 63 2.10 2.99 -20.58
N PHE A 64 1.75 2.41 -19.45
CA PHE A 64 1.61 3.18 -18.21
C PHE A 64 2.98 3.40 -17.56
N ASN A 65 3.13 4.54 -16.90
CA ASN A 65 4.37 4.90 -16.20
C ASN A 65 4.32 4.42 -14.76
N LEU A 66 5.16 3.45 -14.43
CA LEU A 66 5.25 2.92 -13.07
C LEU A 66 6.43 3.54 -12.32
N ALA A 67 6.19 3.85 -11.04
CA ALA A 67 7.25 4.30 -10.15
C ALA A 67 7.96 3.06 -9.58
N LYS A 68 9.27 2.96 -9.80
CA LYS A 68 10.04 1.74 -9.50
C LYS A 68 11.02 1.87 -8.34
N SER A 69 11.12 3.05 -7.73
CA SER A 69 11.97 3.21 -6.54
C SER A 69 11.39 2.41 -5.37
N LYS A 70 12.23 1.99 -4.44
CA LYS A 70 11.76 1.24 -3.25
C LYS A 70 10.71 1.99 -2.47
N LYS A 71 10.79 3.30 -2.42
CA LYS A 71 9.78 4.16 -1.78
C LYS A 71 8.38 3.91 -2.34
N ASN A 72 8.27 3.56 -3.60
CA ASN A 72 6.99 3.37 -4.27
C ASN A 72 6.60 1.89 -4.47
N THR A 73 7.51 0.96 -4.19
CA THR A 73 7.28 -0.46 -4.45
C THR A 73 7.30 -1.34 -3.20
N GLU A 74 7.74 -0.80 -2.07
CA GLU A 74 7.82 -1.55 -0.81
C GLU A 74 7.18 -0.75 0.31
N VAL A 75 6.21 -1.34 0.99
CA VAL A 75 5.48 -0.71 2.08
C VAL A 75 5.31 -1.68 3.24
N THR A 76 4.83 -1.18 4.38
CA THR A 76 4.52 -1.99 5.56
C THR A 76 3.02 -2.05 5.73
N ALA A 77 2.49 -3.24 6.01
CA ALA A 77 1.09 -3.43 6.34
C ALA A 77 0.95 -3.87 7.79
N LEU A 78 -0.06 -3.35 8.47
CA LEU A 78 -0.34 -3.69 9.85
C LEU A 78 -1.83 -3.54 10.15
N PHE A 79 -2.27 -4.07 11.28
CA PHE A 79 -3.60 -3.80 11.79
C PHE A 79 -3.56 -2.69 12.83
N SER A 80 -4.42 -1.68 12.67
CA SER A 80 -4.72 -0.74 13.74
C SER A 80 -5.96 -1.24 14.49
N SER A 81 -6.02 -0.98 15.79
CA SER A 81 -7.11 -1.40 16.65
C SER A 81 -7.28 -0.39 17.79
N LYS A 82 -8.24 -0.66 18.68
CA LYS A 82 -8.43 0.18 19.86
C LYS A 82 -7.17 0.22 20.74
N ASP A 83 -6.49 -0.93 20.90
CA ASP A 83 -5.29 -1.03 21.74
C ASP A 83 -4.04 -0.51 21.03
N ASN A 84 -3.96 -0.71 19.72
CA ASN A 84 -2.88 -0.21 18.88
C ASN A 84 -3.45 0.79 17.88
N SER A 85 -3.83 1.96 18.39
CA SER A 85 -4.42 3.02 17.58
C SER A 85 -3.40 3.60 16.59
N LEU A 86 -3.89 4.18 15.52
CA LEU A 86 -3.02 4.82 14.53
C LEU A 86 -2.18 5.93 15.15
N SER A 87 -2.76 6.69 16.11
CA SER A 87 -2.01 7.71 16.86
C SER A 87 -0.85 7.12 17.65
N LYS A 88 -1.09 6.00 18.33
CA LYS A 88 -0.05 5.31 19.11
C LYS A 88 1.06 4.77 18.20
N ILE A 89 0.70 4.17 17.08
CA ILE A 89 1.64 3.62 16.10
C ILE A 89 2.51 4.73 15.51
N THR A 90 1.88 5.82 15.09
CA THR A 90 2.62 6.94 14.47
C THR A 90 3.52 7.66 15.47
N LYS A 91 3.08 7.78 16.73
CA LYS A 91 3.92 8.34 17.78
C LYS A 91 5.14 7.49 18.04
N LEU A 92 4.98 6.17 18.10
CA LEU A 92 6.10 5.24 18.31
C LEU A 92 7.16 5.41 17.21
N LEU A 93 6.74 5.48 15.97
CA LEU A 93 7.65 5.65 14.83
C LEU A 93 8.32 7.04 14.88
N GLY A 94 7.55 8.09 15.12
CA GLY A 94 8.06 9.45 15.18
C GLY A 94 9.06 9.66 16.31
N ASP A 95 8.79 9.10 17.49
CA ASP A 95 9.70 9.20 18.66
C ASP A 95 11.04 8.50 18.39
N ASN A 96 11.09 7.61 17.43
CA ASN A 96 12.29 6.89 17.02
C ASN A 96 12.89 7.40 15.70
N GLY A 97 12.50 8.60 15.29
CA GLY A 97 13.08 9.26 14.13
C GLY A 97 12.63 8.69 12.78
N ILE A 98 11.54 7.92 12.76
CA ILE A 98 11.02 7.34 11.53
C ILE A 98 9.84 8.18 11.05
N ASN A 99 9.98 8.79 9.86
CA ASN A 99 8.92 9.54 9.23
C ASN A 99 7.98 8.60 8.48
N ILE A 100 6.70 8.93 8.48
CA ILE A 100 5.72 8.24 7.63
C ILE A 100 5.51 9.12 6.42
N GLU A 101 5.97 8.64 5.26
CA GLU A 101 5.95 9.41 4.02
C GLU A 101 4.57 9.46 3.41
N TYR A 102 3.82 8.37 3.52
CA TYR A 102 2.40 8.30 3.16
C TYR A 102 1.76 7.08 3.81
N ALA A 103 0.44 7.09 3.89
CA ALA A 103 -0.34 6.00 4.48
C ALA A 103 -1.71 5.95 3.83
N TYR A 104 -2.30 4.76 3.78
CA TYR A 104 -3.69 4.60 3.36
C TYR A 104 -4.28 3.34 3.99
N SER A 105 -5.60 3.32 4.10
CA SER A 105 -6.31 2.17 4.66
C SER A 105 -6.81 1.24 3.55
N SER A 106 -7.04 -0.01 3.92
CA SER A 106 -7.77 -0.94 3.08
C SER A 106 -9.23 -1.01 3.56
N ALA A 107 -10.07 -1.69 2.78
CA ALA A 107 -11.46 -1.94 3.16
C ALA A 107 -11.61 -3.15 4.11
N VAL A 108 -10.51 -3.79 4.48
CA VAL A 108 -10.57 -5.03 5.27
C VAL A 108 -10.64 -4.76 6.76
N HIS A 109 -11.65 -5.32 7.38
CA HIS A 109 -11.88 -5.31 8.81
C HIS A 109 -11.90 -6.74 9.32
N VAL A 110 -11.09 -7.03 10.34
CA VAL A 110 -11.07 -8.34 10.98
C VAL A 110 -11.14 -8.14 12.49
N GLY A 111 -12.24 -8.55 13.12
CA GLY A 111 -12.39 -8.46 14.57
C GLY A 111 -12.17 -7.07 15.15
N GLY A 112 -12.70 -6.02 14.51
CA GLY A 112 -12.54 -4.63 14.95
C GLY A 112 -11.20 -4.01 14.60
N LYS A 113 -10.36 -4.72 13.83
CA LYS A 113 -9.08 -4.22 13.35
C LYS A 113 -9.18 -3.78 11.91
N VAL A 114 -8.46 -2.73 11.55
CA VAL A 114 -8.41 -2.20 10.19
C VAL A 114 -6.99 -2.36 9.65
N ALA A 115 -6.88 -2.92 8.45
CA ALA A 115 -5.58 -3.06 7.81
C ALA A 115 -5.12 -1.71 7.24
N MET A 116 -3.94 -1.30 7.64
CA MET A 116 -3.31 -0.04 7.22
C MET A 116 -2.04 -0.31 6.44
N ILE A 117 -1.81 0.49 5.42
CA ILE A 117 -0.59 0.47 4.62
C ILE A 117 0.21 1.73 4.94
N LEU A 118 1.47 1.56 5.33
CA LEU A 118 2.36 2.67 5.68
C LEU A 118 3.63 2.62 4.85
N ARG A 119 4.10 3.76 4.41
CA ARG A 119 5.47 3.87 3.90
C ARG A 119 6.33 4.63 4.89
N PRO A 120 7.02 3.93 5.80
CA PRO A 120 7.99 4.58 6.69
C PRO A 120 9.27 4.91 5.93
N SER A 121 9.99 5.93 6.40
CA SER A 121 11.27 6.34 5.82
C SER A 121 12.33 5.23 5.89
N ASN A 122 12.20 4.33 6.86
CA ASN A 122 13.04 3.14 6.99
C ASN A 122 12.15 1.96 7.33
N VAL A 123 11.81 1.15 6.32
CA VAL A 123 10.86 0.04 6.45
C VAL A 123 11.37 -1.02 7.43
N GLU A 124 12.62 -1.44 7.31
CA GLU A 124 13.17 -2.50 8.17
C GLU A 124 13.15 -2.10 9.64
N LYS A 125 13.64 -0.90 9.93
CA LYS A 125 13.68 -0.38 11.31
C LYS A 125 12.27 -0.21 11.87
N ALA A 126 11.33 0.27 11.05
CA ALA A 126 9.94 0.42 11.44
C ALA A 126 9.30 -0.92 11.79
N GLU A 127 9.48 -1.92 10.95
CA GLU A 127 8.90 -3.24 11.18
C GLU A 127 9.47 -3.90 12.44
N GLN A 128 10.76 -3.78 12.66
CA GLN A 128 11.40 -4.28 13.88
C GLN A 128 10.85 -3.59 15.13
N LEU A 129 10.72 -2.28 15.07
CA LEU A 129 10.23 -1.48 16.19
C LEU A 129 8.77 -1.79 16.52
N LEU A 130 7.93 -1.91 15.50
CA LEU A 130 6.52 -2.25 15.66
C LEU A 130 6.37 -3.64 16.28
N ALA A 131 7.08 -4.62 15.76
CA ALA A 131 7.03 -5.98 16.29
C ALA A 131 7.49 -6.04 17.75
N ALA A 132 8.55 -5.31 18.10
CA ALA A 132 9.09 -5.24 19.47
C ALA A 132 8.10 -4.60 20.46
N ASN A 133 7.14 -3.82 19.96
CA ASN A 133 6.13 -3.13 20.77
C ASN A 133 4.73 -3.74 20.65
N GLY A 134 4.65 -4.97 20.17
CA GLY A 134 3.40 -5.71 20.14
C GLY A 134 2.44 -5.34 19.01
N VAL A 135 2.91 -4.61 18.00
CA VAL A 135 2.09 -4.29 16.82
C VAL A 135 2.37 -5.34 15.76
N GLY A 136 1.34 -6.06 15.36
CA GLY A 136 1.48 -7.10 14.34
C GLY A 136 1.69 -6.53 12.95
N VAL A 137 2.85 -6.82 12.37
CA VAL A 137 3.15 -6.50 10.99
C VAL A 137 2.69 -7.65 10.11
N LEU A 138 1.95 -7.35 9.07
CA LEU A 138 1.36 -8.35 8.17
C LEU A 138 2.34 -8.71 7.06
N SER A 139 2.45 -10.01 6.77
CA SER A 139 3.14 -10.49 5.58
C SER A 139 2.20 -10.44 4.39
N PHE A 140 2.76 -10.53 3.18
CA PHE A 140 1.93 -10.58 1.97
C PHE A 140 1.02 -11.82 1.97
N ALA A 141 1.51 -12.95 2.44
CA ALA A 141 0.71 -14.16 2.56
C ALA A 141 -0.49 -13.97 3.49
N GLU A 142 -0.30 -13.26 4.61
CA GLU A 142 -1.39 -12.93 5.52
C GLU A 142 -2.41 -11.99 4.88
N ILE A 143 -1.94 -11.00 4.13
CA ILE A 143 -2.83 -10.11 3.39
C ILE A 143 -3.71 -10.90 2.43
N LYS A 144 -3.12 -11.77 1.63
CA LYS A 144 -3.88 -12.63 0.72
C LYS A 144 -4.94 -13.45 1.45
N LYS A 145 -4.58 -14.00 2.60
CA LYS A 145 -5.50 -14.78 3.41
C LYS A 145 -6.70 -13.97 3.91
N TYR A 146 -6.46 -12.74 4.38
CA TYR A 146 -7.53 -11.89 4.93
C TYR A 146 -8.39 -11.25 3.85
N PHE A 147 -7.85 -11.01 2.66
CA PHE A 147 -8.55 -10.30 1.58
C PHE A 147 -9.24 -11.25 0.60
N GLU A 148 -8.97 -12.52 0.69
CA GLU A 148 -9.60 -13.59 -0.08
C GLU A 148 -10.36 -14.55 0.84
#